data_8e7b7ece87eccb6442b3c5d63bc3732d
#
_entry.id   8e7b7ece87eccb6442b3c5d63bc3732d
#
_cell.length_a   1.000
_cell.length_b   1.000
_cell.length_c   1.000
_cell.angle_alpha   90.00
_cell.angle_beta   90.00
_cell.angle_gamma   90.00
#
_symmetry.space_group_name_H-M   'P 1'
#
loop_
_entity.id
_entity.type
_entity.pdbx_description
1 polymer ?
#
loop_
_entity_poly.entity_id
_entity_poly.type
_entity_poly.pdbx_seq_one_letter_code
_entity_poly.pdbx_strand_id
1 'polypeptide(L)'
;NVSATDEAATVSRQSWNWPVAAASARSWARSLDLSGKADSLTLTAAGFNGEYRSYPLNAQLNTVYANARRPLDFSALRFAVVLALLLAGFALRPASVLWRDAYAAHERKYRPAVLAVELALCAAAFLAPFGDRFNAGIATNFYNTPDWSGTSRIDFTMHINDWASNTAAQYGALAHSFLQGRLDLEKDPPAAMADLANPYDTTARQDAAPDALWDVAYYNGRYYVYFGVIPCLLFQLPFEALTGIRDLPPSLPMISLAWLYIFAVFGFIRQAVRRWFPNASAAACLLTAAGAASGSQIYYLLHRPSVYEYAILSGAAFVLLALWQWLCAANTPETKRKTILFHLAFGSLCMALVAGCRPQMVLFAVLALPIFWPRYITQKRLRSRAGAGECAAFLLPVVLVAVGLMWYNAARFGSPFDFGANYNLTSNDMTLSLIHISEPTRPY
;
A
#
# COMPACT_ATOMS: atom_id res chain seq x y z
N ASN A 1 -39.43 -3.02 4.77
CA ASN A 1 -40.43 -1.96 4.60
C ASN A 1 -41.34 -1.92 5.83
N VAL A 2 -41.74 -0.74 6.23
CA VAL A 2 -42.69 -0.52 7.33
C VAL A 2 -43.89 0.24 6.77
N SER A 3 -45.08 -0.25 7.05
CA SER A 3 -46.34 0.47 6.75
C SER A 3 -47.19 0.52 8.00
N ALA A 4 -47.90 1.60 8.19
CA ALA A 4 -48.84 1.77 9.32
C ALA A 4 -50.12 2.41 8.85
N THR A 5 -51.23 2.08 9.52
CA THR A 5 -52.53 2.71 9.36
C THR A 5 -52.83 3.48 10.64
N ASP A 6 -53.24 4.73 10.54
CA ASP A 6 -53.57 5.64 11.65
C ASP A 6 -54.98 6.21 11.56
N GLU A 7 -55.38 6.96 12.61
CA GLU A 7 -56.75 7.52 12.74
C GLU A 7 -57.08 8.60 11.68
N ALA A 8 -56.07 9.21 11.04
CA ALA A 8 -56.27 10.30 10.10
C ALA A 8 -56.43 9.85 8.64
N ALA A 9 -56.03 8.63 8.34
CA ALA A 9 -56.06 8.09 6.99
C ALA A 9 -56.63 6.68 6.97
N THR A 10 -57.64 6.45 6.16
CA THR A 10 -58.17 5.13 5.87
C THR A 10 -57.11 4.16 5.32
N VAL A 11 -56.02 4.66 4.75
CA VAL A 11 -54.83 3.90 4.37
C VAL A 11 -53.63 4.85 4.36
N SER A 12 -52.82 4.85 5.38
CA SER A 12 -51.49 5.48 5.32
C SER A 12 -50.48 4.46 4.87
N ARG A 13 -50.09 4.54 3.60
CA ARG A 13 -48.98 3.74 3.06
C ARG A 13 -47.74 4.57 3.05
N GLN A 14 -47.04 4.62 4.17
CA GLN A 14 -45.67 5.08 4.19
C GLN A 14 -44.79 3.85 4.09
N SER A 15 -44.23 3.59 2.91
CA SER A 15 -43.20 2.57 2.77
C SER A 15 -41.84 3.21 2.85
N TRP A 16 -41.03 2.82 3.82
CA TRP A 16 -39.65 3.25 3.96
C TRP A 16 -38.72 2.06 3.78
N ASN A 17 -37.66 2.28 3.02
CA ASN A 17 -36.52 1.38 3.07
C ASN A 17 -35.76 1.66 4.37
N TRP A 18 -35.74 0.68 5.24
CA TRP A 18 -35.07 0.78 6.53
C TRP A 18 -33.82 -0.09 6.54
N PRO A 19 -32.61 0.49 6.23
CA PRO A 19 -31.39 -0.27 6.35
C PRO A 19 -31.05 -0.48 7.83
N VAL A 20 -30.88 -1.73 8.21
CA VAL A 20 -30.50 -2.14 9.56
C VAL A 20 -29.07 -2.58 9.55
N ALA A 21 -28.22 -1.96 10.38
CA ALA A 21 -26.84 -2.34 10.57
C ALA A 21 -26.69 -3.06 11.92
N ALA A 22 -26.19 -4.28 11.91
CA ALA A 22 -26.05 -5.12 13.11
C ALA A 22 -25.23 -4.45 14.23
N ALA A 23 -24.27 -3.60 13.88
CA ALA A 23 -23.38 -2.93 14.83
C ALA A 23 -23.93 -1.62 15.40
N SER A 24 -25.09 -1.13 14.95
CA SER A 24 -25.62 0.18 15.38
C SER A 24 -27.03 0.03 15.96
N ALA A 25 -27.12 0.15 17.29
CA ALA A 25 -28.41 0.12 18.01
C ALA A 25 -29.40 1.19 17.49
N ARG A 26 -28.90 2.31 17.01
CA ARG A 26 -29.74 3.38 16.43
C ARG A 26 -30.37 2.98 15.10
N SER A 27 -29.76 2.11 14.32
CA SER A 27 -30.34 1.61 13.07
C SER A 27 -31.55 0.74 13.28
N TRP A 28 -31.73 0.21 14.50
CA TRP A 28 -32.86 -0.63 14.92
C TRP A 28 -34.05 0.19 15.40
N ALA A 29 -33.91 1.50 15.56
CA ALA A 29 -34.98 2.39 16.01
C ALA A 29 -35.43 3.33 14.89
N ARG A 30 -36.72 3.38 14.60
CA ARG A 30 -37.33 4.24 13.59
C ARG A 30 -38.49 5.04 14.20
N SER A 31 -38.54 6.34 13.90
CA SER A 31 -39.72 7.16 14.14
C SER A 31 -40.70 6.99 13.01
N LEU A 32 -41.95 6.86 13.30
CA LEU A 32 -43.05 6.87 12.34
C LEU A 32 -43.85 8.14 12.60
N ASP A 33 -44.11 8.92 11.55
CA ASP A 33 -44.97 10.09 11.61
C ASP A 33 -46.43 9.61 11.43
N LEU A 34 -47.13 9.41 12.54
CA LEU A 34 -48.50 8.97 12.60
C LEU A 34 -49.38 10.07 13.15
N SER A 35 -50.58 10.19 12.61
CA SER A 35 -51.61 11.12 13.09
C SER A 35 -52.61 10.36 13.97
N GLY A 36 -52.43 10.49 15.29
CA GLY A 36 -53.24 9.76 16.25
C GLY A 36 -52.73 8.35 16.59
N LYS A 37 -53.63 7.47 16.98
CA LYS A 37 -53.31 6.09 17.34
C LYS A 37 -53.17 5.24 16.08
N ALA A 38 -52.20 4.34 16.07
CA ALA A 38 -52.04 3.37 15.01
C ALA A 38 -52.94 2.13 15.25
N ASP A 39 -53.75 1.78 14.27
CA ASP A 39 -54.59 0.58 14.31
C ASP A 39 -53.76 -0.66 13.96
N SER A 40 -52.82 -0.55 13.05
CA SER A 40 -51.99 -1.64 12.63
C SER A 40 -50.58 -1.17 12.21
N LEU A 41 -49.60 -2.04 12.41
CA LEU A 41 -48.23 -1.85 11.97
C LEU A 41 -47.79 -3.11 11.21
N THR A 42 -47.47 -2.96 9.94
CA THR A 42 -46.99 -4.07 9.10
C THR A 42 -45.51 -3.91 8.81
N LEU A 43 -44.75 -4.92 9.17
CA LEU A 43 -43.30 -5.00 8.88
C LEU A 43 -43.10 -6.01 7.75
N THR A 44 -42.55 -5.53 6.63
CA THR A 44 -42.24 -6.40 5.50
C THR A 44 -40.70 -6.46 5.32
N ALA A 45 -40.13 -7.63 5.53
CA ALA A 45 -38.72 -7.86 5.16
C ALA A 45 -38.66 -8.13 3.66
N ALA A 46 -37.94 -7.30 2.92
CA ALA A 46 -37.77 -7.44 1.49
C ALA A 46 -36.25 -7.38 1.17
N GLY A 47 -35.83 -8.02 0.10
CA GLY A 47 -34.44 -7.97 -0.33
C GLY A 47 -33.58 -9.18 0.06
N PHE A 48 -34.26 -10.24 0.59
CA PHE A 48 -33.60 -11.53 0.79
C PHE A 48 -33.59 -12.41 -0.48
N ASN A 49 -33.98 -11.88 -1.62
CA ASN A 49 -33.87 -12.57 -2.91
C ASN A 49 -32.43 -12.51 -3.37
N GLY A 50 -31.60 -13.28 -2.69
CA GLY A 50 -30.20 -13.33 -2.92
C GLY A 50 -29.83 -14.34 -3.99
N GLU A 51 -29.52 -13.87 -5.15
CA GLU A 51 -28.47 -14.48 -5.97
C GLU A 51 -27.08 -14.04 -5.55
N TYR A 52 -26.87 -13.65 -4.31
CA TYR A 52 -25.54 -13.53 -3.72
C TYR A 52 -25.24 -14.83 -2.98
N ARG A 53 -24.46 -15.65 -3.67
CA ARG A 53 -23.84 -16.92 -3.30
C ARG A 53 -23.76 -17.20 -1.80
N SER A 54 -24.51 -18.24 -1.39
CA SER A 54 -24.14 -19.30 -0.44
C SER A 54 -23.83 -18.97 1.03
N TYR A 55 -24.35 -17.90 1.61
CA TYR A 55 -24.43 -17.83 3.07
C TYR A 55 -25.90 -17.72 3.48
N PRO A 56 -26.44 -18.68 4.30
CA PRO A 56 -27.77 -18.55 4.83
C PRO A 56 -27.79 -17.32 5.76
N LEU A 57 -28.39 -16.23 5.28
CA LEU A 57 -28.71 -15.08 6.12
C LEU A 57 -29.85 -15.52 7.08
N ASN A 58 -29.48 -16.05 8.23
CA ASN A 58 -30.40 -16.31 9.32
C ASN A 58 -30.72 -15.00 10.03
N ALA A 59 -31.65 -14.23 9.48
CA ALA A 59 -32.19 -13.06 10.16
C ALA A 59 -33.42 -13.50 10.94
N GLN A 60 -33.40 -13.40 12.27
CA GLN A 60 -34.53 -13.61 13.14
C GLN A 60 -35.01 -12.27 13.70
N LEU A 61 -36.27 -11.95 13.49
CA LEU A 61 -36.91 -10.82 14.16
C LEU A 61 -37.46 -11.32 15.52
N ASN A 62 -36.66 -11.12 16.59
CA ASN A 62 -36.97 -11.66 17.89
C ASN A 62 -38.04 -10.84 18.64
N THR A 63 -37.94 -9.49 18.59
CA THR A 63 -38.83 -8.62 19.35
C THR A 63 -38.97 -7.25 18.68
N VAL A 64 -40.16 -6.71 18.68
CA VAL A 64 -40.46 -5.35 18.21
C VAL A 64 -41.05 -4.58 19.40
N TYR A 65 -40.42 -3.45 19.72
CA TYR A 65 -40.89 -2.55 20.79
C TYR A 65 -41.56 -1.32 20.15
N ALA A 66 -42.85 -1.14 20.43
CA ALA A 66 -43.55 0.09 20.09
C ALA A 66 -43.23 1.18 21.15
N ASN A 67 -43.16 2.44 20.72
CA ASN A 67 -42.91 3.61 21.58
C ASN A 67 -41.62 3.54 22.41
N ALA A 68 -40.67 2.74 21.99
CA ALA A 68 -39.35 2.70 22.63
C ALA A 68 -38.59 4.02 22.40
N ARG A 69 -37.87 4.49 23.41
CA ARG A 69 -36.99 5.64 23.23
C ARG A 69 -35.85 5.26 22.27
N ARG A 70 -35.63 6.15 21.31
CA ARG A 70 -34.50 5.97 20.37
C ARG A 70 -33.20 5.95 21.15
N PRO A 71 -32.38 4.90 21.04
CA PRO A 71 -31.11 4.83 21.75
C PRO A 71 -30.18 5.94 21.29
N LEU A 72 -29.48 6.55 22.23
CA LEU A 72 -28.39 7.48 21.95
C LEU A 72 -27.17 6.68 21.53
N ASP A 73 -26.83 6.76 20.26
CA ASP A 73 -25.64 6.14 19.71
C ASP A 73 -24.52 7.19 19.62
N PHE A 74 -23.75 7.32 20.70
CA PHE A 74 -22.60 8.21 20.74
C PHE A 74 -21.33 7.47 20.31
N SER A 75 -20.80 7.83 19.15
CA SER A 75 -19.51 7.34 18.69
C SER A 75 -18.41 8.31 19.09
N ALA A 76 -17.62 7.95 20.08
CA ALA A 76 -16.46 8.75 20.52
C ALA A 76 -15.47 8.99 19.38
N LEU A 77 -15.30 8.00 18.50
CA LEU A 77 -14.42 8.14 17.32
C LEU A 77 -14.95 9.20 16.35
N ARG A 78 -16.24 9.15 15.99
CA ARG A 78 -16.84 10.16 15.10
C ARG A 78 -16.76 11.55 15.70
N PHE A 79 -17.04 11.68 17.01
CA PHE A 79 -16.91 12.93 17.71
C PHE A 79 -15.47 13.46 17.65
N ALA A 80 -14.48 12.62 17.96
CA ALA A 80 -13.07 12.99 17.91
C ALA A 80 -12.63 13.43 16.49
N VAL A 81 -13.07 12.71 15.45
CA VAL A 81 -12.78 13.08 14.06
C VAL A 81 -13.41 14.42 13.69
N VAL A 82 -14.69 14.65 14.01
CA VAL A 82 -15.36 15.92 13.74
C VAL A 82 -14.69 17.06 14.51
N LEU A 83 -14.36 16.85 15.78
CA LEU A 83 -13.65 17.85 16.58
C LEU A 83 -12.27 18.16 16.00
N ALA A 84 -11.52 17.15 15.58
CA ALA A 84 -10.21 17.32 14.94
C ALA A 84 -10.32 18.13 13.63
N LEU A 85 -11.33 17.84 12.80
CA LEU A 85 -11.60 18.61 11.58
C LEU A 85 -11.96 20.07 11.86
N LEU A 86 -12.79 20.33 12.88
CA LEU A 86 -13.14 21.68 13.30
C LEU A 86 -11.92 22.45 13.83
N LEU A 87 -11.09 21.81 14.64
CA LEU A 87 -9.84 22.40 15.17
C LEU A 87 -8.86 22.67 14.02
N ALA A 88 -8.72 21.75 13.07
CA ALA A 88 -7.89 21.95 11.86
C ALA A 88 -8.42 23.12 11.02
N GLY A 89 -9.73 23.20 10.76
CA GLY A 89 -10.36 24.31 10.06
C GLY A 89 -10.14 25.65 10.76
N PHE A 90 -10.26 25.68 12.08
CA PHE A 90 -9.96 26.87 12.89
C PHE A 90 -8.49 27.26 12.82
N ALA A 91 -7.57 26.29 12.90
CA ALA A 91 -6.13 26.52 12.80
C ALA A 91 -5.73 27.04 11.40
N LEU A 92 -6.40 26.57 10.34
CA LEU A 92 -6.14 26.94 8.96
C LEU A 92 -6.93 28.16 8.47
N ARG A 93 -7.68 28.86 9.32
CA ARG A 93 -8.40 30.07 8.92
C ARG A 93 -7.46 31.13 8.34
N PRO A 94 -7.90 31.96 7.35
CA PRO A 94 -7.03 32.93 6.65
C PRO A 94 -6.25 33.89 7.56
N ALA A 95 -6.81 34.24 8.72
CA ALA A 95 -6.16 35.10 9.71
C ALA A 95 -5.15 34.38 10.63
N SER A 96 -4.96 33.08 10.43
CA SER A 96 -4.07 32.27 11.28
C SER A 96 -2.60 32.65 11.09
N VAL A 97 -1.86 32.53 12.17
CA VAL A 97 -0.39 32.68 12.19
C VAL A 97 0.27 31.65 11.24
N LEU A 98 -0.37 30.50 11.01
CA LEU A 98 0.13 29.47 10.10
C LEU A 98 0.29 29.97 8.66
N TRP A 99 -0.54 30.92 8.21
CA TRP A 99 -0.42 31.53 6.87
C TRP A 99 0.55 32.70 6.81
N ARG A 100 0.82 33.35 7.95
CA ARG A 100 1.70 34.53 8.00
C ARG A 100 3.16 34.19 8.20
N ASP A 101 3.44 33.16 8.99
CA ASP A 101 4.81 32.79 9.32
C ASP A 101 5.45 31.96 8.20
N ALA A 102 6.62 32.38 7.75
CA ALA A 102 7.45 31.56 6.88
C ALA A 102 7.95 30.33 7.66
N TYR A 103 7.66 29.13 7.12
CA TYR A 103 8.00 27.86 7.78
C TYR A 103 9.50 27.73 8.05
N ALA A 104 10.34 28.04 7.05
CA ALA A 104 11.80 27.89 7.15
C ALA A 104 12.40 28.72 8.28
N ALA A 105 11.84 29.91 8.56
CA ALA A 105 12.29 30.78 9.65
C ALA A 105 11.82 30.33 11.03
N HIS A 106 10.66 29.66 11.11
CA HIS A 106 9.98 29.30 12.38
C HIS A 106 9.84 27.80 12.57
N GLU A 107 10.67 26.98 11.96
CA GLU A 107 10.56 25.52 11.95
C GLU A 107 10.43 24.89 13.35
N ARG A 108 11.21 25.37 14.31
CA ARG A 108 11.14 24.87 15.70
C ARG A 108 9.77 25.06 16.32
N LYS A 109 9.11 26.18 16.03
CA LYS A 109 7.76 26.50 16.50
C LYS A 109 6.72 25.53 15.97
N TYR A 110 6.85 25.13 14.69
CA TYR A 110 5.86 24.29 14.01
C TYR A 110 6.17 22.78 14.06
N ARG A 111 7.32 22.41 14.63
CA ARG A 111 7.70 20.99 14.77
C ARG A 111 6.66 20.11 15.48
N PRO A 112 5.98 20.55 16.57
CA PRO A 112 4.92 19.76 17.20
C PRO A 112 3.72 19.55 16.26
N ALA A 113 3.31 20.56 15.48
CA ALA A 113 2.21 20.46 14.54
C ALA A 113 2.56 19.50 13.40
N VAL A 114 3.78 19.57 12.86
CA VAL A 114 4.29 18.61 11.86
C VAL A 114 4.21 17.19 12.41
N LEU A 115 4.75 16.96 13.60
CA LEU A 115 4.76 15.64 14.23
C LEU A 115 3.33 15.12 14.49
N ALA A 116 2.43 15.99 14.91
CA ALA A 116 1.02 15.61 15.14
C ALA A 116 0.34 15.14 13.84
N VAL A 117 0.60 15.83 12.70
CA VAL A 117 0.07 15.44 11.40
C VAL A 117 0.73 14.14 10.91
N GLU A 118 2.05 14.01 11.04
CA GLU A 118 2.76 12.77 10.70
C GLU A 118 2.20 11.56 11.48
N LEU A 119 2.03 11.71 12.80
CA LEU A 119 1.50 10.64 13.66
C LEU A 119 0.04 10.31 13.33
N ALA A 120 -0.79 11.31 13.00
CA ALA A 120 -2.17 11.08 12.57
C ALA A 120 -2.23 10.28 11.25
N LEU A 121 -1.37 10.62 10.28
CA LEU A 121 -1.26 9.89 9.02
C LEU A 121 -0.70 8.46 9.23
N CYS A 122 0.29 8.31 10.11
CA CYS A 122 0.82 7.00 10.48
C CYS A 122 -0.24 6.13 11.18
N ALA A 123 -1.06 6.72 12.05
CA ALA A 123 -2.17 6.02 12.68
C ALA A 123 -3.23 5.59 11.65
N ALA A 124 -3.56 6.46 10.70
CA ALA A 124 -4.44 6.10 9.60
C ALA A 124 -3.86 4.96 8.74
N ALA A 125 -2.56 4.99 8.44
CA ALA A 125 -1.87 3.93 7.72
C ALA A 125 -1.85 2.61 8.51
N PHE A 126 -1.70 2.66 9.82
CA PHE A 126 -1.81 1.48 10.68
C PHE A 126 -3.20 0.86 10.66
N LEU A 127 -4.25 1.68 10.60
CA LEU A 127 -5.64 1.21 10.58
C LEU A 127 -6.11 0.75 9.21
N ALA A 128 -5.46 1.20 8.13
CA ALA A 128 -5.90 0.92 6.75
C ALA A 128 -6.02 -0.58 6.43
N PRO A 129 -5.06 -1.46 6.76
CA PRO A 129 -5.19 -2.90 6.48
C PRO A 129 -6.32 -3.59 7.24
N PHE A 130 -6.84 -2.93 8.28
CA PHE A 130 -7.91 -3.44 9.13
C PHE A 130 -9.27 -2.80 8.83
N GLY A 131 -9.38 -2.03 7.73
CA GLY A 131 -10.59 -1.28 7.38
C GLY A 131 -11.83 -2.15 7.24
N ASP A 132 -11.70 -3.34 6.71
CA ASP A 132 -12.79 -4.32 6.56
C ASP A 132 -13.33 -4.84 7.89
N ARG A 133 -12.59 -4.64 8.96
CA ARG A 133 -13.02 -4.94 10.33
C ARG A 133 -14.23 -4.12 10.75
N PHE A 134 -14.41 -2.94 10.18
CA PHE A 134 -15.51 -2.03 10.47
C PHE A 134 -16.70 -2.23 9.53
N ASN A 135 -16.52 -2.94 8.44
CA ASN A 135 -17.55 -3.32 7.48
C ASN A 135 -17.88 -4.81 7.66
N ALA A 136 -18.61 -5.14 8.74
CA ALA A 136 -19.09 -6.49 8.97
C ALA A 136 -20.01 -6.94 7.83
N GLY A 137 -19.49 -7.47 6.77
CA GLY A 137 -20.23 -7.93 5.62
C GLY A 137 -19.53 -7.82 4.29
N ILE A 138 -18.42 -7.10 4.22
CA ILE A 138 -17.54 -7.16 3.07
C ILE A 138 -16.58 -8.32 3.36
N ALA A 139 -16.89 -9.40 2.73
CA ALA A 139 -16.12 -10.60 2.78
C ALA A 139 -14.64 -10.30 2.56
N THR A 140 -13.91 -10.71 3.54
CA THR A 140 -12.61 -11.26 3.32
C THR A 140 -11.69 -10.35 2.55
N ASN A 141 -10.84 -9.78 3.27
CA ASN A 141 -9.59 -9.36 2.70
C ASN A 141 -8.90 -10.63 2.14
N PHE A 142 -9.31 -11.01 0.95
CA PHE A 142 -8.90 -12.20 0.21
C PHE A 142 -7.38 -12.38 0.17
N TYR A 143 -6.66 -11.27 0.32
CA TYR A 143 -5.21 -11.24 0.30
C TYR A 143 -4.56 -11.28 1.69
N ASN A 144 -5.29 -10.98 2.76
CA ASN A 144 -4.71 -10.88 4.10
C ASN A 144 -4.98 -12.09 4.99
N THR A 145 -6.20 -12.60 4.98
CA THR A 145 -6.60 -13.71 5.85
C THR A 145 -7.77 -14.45 5.20
N PRO A 146 -7.51 -15.42 4.32
CA PRO A 146 -8.58 -16.15 3.62
C PRO A 146 -9.63 -16.76 4.57
N ASP A 147 -9.25 -17.07 5.79
CA ASP A 147 -10.12 -17.71 6.77
C ASP A 147 -10.70 -16.78 7.83
N TRP A 148 -10.49 -15.45 7.71
CA TRP A 148 -11.02 -14.53 8.71
C TRP A 148 -12.50 -14.27 8.54
N SER A 149 -13.30 -14.77 9.48
CA SER A 149 -14.77 -14.63 9.50
C SER A 149 -15.29 -13.25 9.90
N GLY A 150 -14.42 -12.30 10.26
CA GLY A 150 -14.80 -10.98 10.77
C GLY A 150 -15.18 -10.96 12.25
N THR A 151 -15.32 -12.09 12.89
CA THR A 151 -15.73 -12.23 14.30
C THR A 151 -14.61 -12.67 15.22
N SER A 152 -13.56 -13.29 14.70
CA SER A 152 -12.37 -13.71 15.43
C SER A 152 -11.33 -12.60 15.52
N ARG A 153 -10.36 -12.76 16.42
CA ARG A 153 -9.15 -11.94 16.38
C ARG A 153 -8.47 -12.11 15.04
N ILE A 154 -7.94 -11.01 14.49
CA ILE A 154 -7.14 -11.08 13.26
C ILE A 154 -5.98 -12.03 13.55
N ASP A 155 -5.99 -13.14 12.87
CA ASP A 155 -4.83 -14.01 12.82
C ASP A 155 -3.88 -13.45 11.76
N PHE A 156 -2.69 -13.05 12.19
CA PHE A 156 -1.67 -12.56 11.28
C PHE A 156 -0.89 -13.71 10.62
N THR A 157 -1.18 -14.95 10.98
CA THR A 157 -0.61 -16.11 10.31
C THR A 157 -1.32 -16.33 8.99
N MET A 158 -0.58 -16.30 7.90
CA MET A 158 -1.09 -16.64 6.57
C MET A 158 -0.90 -18.14 6.35
N HIS A 159 -1.98 -18.85 6.06
CA HIS A 159 -1.86 -20.24 5.65
C HIS A 159 -1.35 -20.31 4.21
N ILE A 160 -0.17 -20.86 4.01
CA ILE A 160 0.49 -21.03 2.70
C ILE A 160 -0.20 -22.06 1.82
N ASN A 161 -1.16 -22.80 2.34
CA ASN A 161 -1.71 -23.98 1.68
C ASN A 161 -2.45 -23.68 0.37
N ASP A 162 -2.74 -22.42 0.08
CA ASP A 162 -3.40 -22.02 -1.17
C ASP A 162 -2.52 -21.11 -2.02
N TRP A 163 -1.43 -21.66 -2.49
CA TRP A 163 -0.47 -20.95 -3.35
C TRP A 163 -1.06 -20.47 -4.67
N ALA A 164 -2.04 -21.15 -5.20
CA ALA A 164 -2.63 -20.82 -6.49
C ALA A 164 -3.39 -19.49 -6.46
N SER A 165 -3.90 -19.10 -5.30
CA SER A 165 -4.69 -17.87 -5.12
C SER A 165 -3.97 -16.79 -4.31
N ASN A 166 -2.82 -17.10 -3.66
CA ASN A 166 -2.19 -16.19 -2.71
C ASN A 166 -0.88 -15.58 -3.22
N THR A 167 -0.99 -14.52 -4.02
CA THR A 167 0.18 -13.76 -4.49
C THR A 167 0.94 -13.06 -3.35
N ALA A 168 0.35 -12.95 -2.16
CA ALA A 168 1.00 -12.32 -1.01
C ALA A 168 2.09 -13.21 -0.39
N ALA A 169 1.99 -14.54 -0.51
CA ALA A 169 2.93 -15.48 0.08
C ALA A 169 4.25 -15.65 -0.69
N GLN A 170 4.37 -15.11 -1.91
CA GLN A 170 5.56 -15.33 -2.75
C GLN A 170 6.87 -14.88 -2.11
N TYR A 171 6.88 -13.76 -1.38
CA TYR A 171 8.09 -13.29 -0.71
C TYR A 171 8.47 -14.13 0.52
N GLY A 172 7.48 -14.66 1.26
CA GLY A 172 7.72 -15.60 2.34
C GLY A 172 8.36 -16.90 1.83
N ALA A 173 7.81 -17.44 0.76
CA ALA A 173 8.37 -18.62 0.12
C ALA A 173 9.78 -18.40 -0.45
N LEU A 174 10.04 -17.23 -1.03
CA LEU A 174 11.37 -16.87 -1.50
C LEU A 174 12.36 -16.77 -0.31
N ALA A 175 11.95 -16.19 0.82
CA ALA A 175 12.77 -16.11 2.02
C ALA A 175 13.14 -17.50 2.53
N HIS A 176 12.16 -18.41 2.57
CA HIS A 176 12.39 -19.80 2.95
C HIS A 176 13.37 -20.51 2.00
N SER A 177 13.19 -20.32 0.69
CA SER A 177 14.12 -20.85 -0.32
C SER A 177 15.55 -20.35 -0.09
N PHE A 178 15.73 -19.06 0.21
CA PHE A 178 17.04 -18.48 0.51
C PHE A 178 17.71 -19.12 1.73
N LEU A 179 16.94 -19.40 2.78
CA LEU A 179 17.47 -20.10 3.97
C LEU A 179 17.91 -21.54 3.67
N GLN A 180 17.34 -22.15 2.62
CA GLN A 180 17.76 -23.45 2.10
C GLN A 180 18.91 -23.37 1.08
N GLY A 181 19.41 -22.17 0.77
CA GLY A 181 20.44 -21.96 -0.25
C GLY A 181 19.94 -22.05 -1.69
N ARG A 182 18.62 -21.90 -1.91
CA ARG A 182 17.95 -21.96 -3.22
C ARG A 182 17.55 -20.57 -3.67
N LEU A 183 17.50 -20.35 -5.00
CA LEU A 183 17.00 -19.13 -5.62
C LEU A 183 15.63 -19.30 -6.27
N ASP A 184 15.21 -20.54 -6.49
CA ASP A 184 13.91 -20.98 -6.98
C ASP A 184 12.94 -21.23 -5.82
N LEU A 185 11.64 -21.26 -6.10
CA LEU A 185 10.61 -21.58 -5.11
C LEU A 185 10.63 -23.09 -4.80
N GLU A 186 10.25 -23.45 -3.56
CA GLU A 186 10.23 -24.84 -3.08
C GLU A 186 9.20 -25.70 -3.85
N LYS A 187 8.08 -25.09 -4.30
CA LYS A 187 7.04 -25.81 -5.02
C LYS A 187 7.51 -26.17 -6.43
N ASP A 188 7.49 -27.45 -6.74
CA ASP A 188 7.78 -27.94 -8.07
C ASP A 188 6.61 -27.67 -9.04
N PRO A 189 6.91 -27.34 -10.31
CA PRO A 189 5.90 -27.25 -11.36
C PRO A 189 5.23 -28.61 -11.61
N PRO A 190 3.94 -28.65 -11.98
CA PRO A 190 3.29 -29.88 -12.45
C PRO A 190 4.07 -30.49 -13.61
N ALA A 191 4.19 -31.83 -13.64
CA ALA A 191 4.95 -32.54 -14.67
C ALA A 191 4.47 -32.20 -16.09
N ALA A 192 3.17 -32.01 -16.27
CA ALA A 192 2.57 -31.60 -17.54
C ALA A 192 3.10 -30.27 -18.10
N MET A 193 3.67 -29.41 -17.27
CA MET A 193 4.29 -28.15 -17.73
C MET A 193 5.52 -28.39 -18.62
N ALA A 194 6.25 -29.47 -18.40
CA ALA A 194 7.43 -29.83 -19.18
C ALA A 194 7.09 -30.36 -20.58
N ASP A 195 5.90 -30.91 -20.74
CA ASP A 195 5.42 -31.50 -21.99
C ASP A 195 4.72 -30.48 -22.90
N LEU A 196 4.44 -29.25 -22.40
CA LEU A 196 3.82 -28.20 -23.18
C LEU A 196 4.81 -27.63 -24.19
N ALA A 197 4.36 -27.54 -25.48
CA ALA A 197 5.13 -26.87 -26.52
C ALA A 197 5.40 -25.39 -26.19
N ASN A 198 4.45 -24.73 -25.54
CA ASN A 198 4.58 -23.37 -25.01
C ASN A 198 3.93 -23.29 -23.62
N PRO A 199 4.71 -23.36 -22.53
CA PRO A 199 4.17 -23.26 -21.16
C PRO A 199 3.65 -21.86 -20.81
N TYR A 200 3.92 -20.85 -21.63
CA TYR A 200 3.48 -19.46 -21.42
C TYR A 200 2.11 -19.19 -22.05
N ASP A 201 1.63 -20.06 -22.94
CA ASP A 201 0.25 -20.01 -23.43
C ASP A 201 -0.71 -20.32 -22.27
N THR A 202 -1.57 -19.36 -21.94
CA THR A 202 -2.48 -19.45 -20.80
C THR A 202 -3.50 -20.55 -20.99
N THR A 203 -4.06 -20.70 -22.20
CA THR A 203 -5.10 -21.70 -22.47
C THR A 203 -4.52 -23.11 -22.37
N ALA A 204 -3.41 -23.35 -23.08
CA ALA A 204 -2.73 -24.64 -23.03
C ALA A 204 -2.30 -25.03 -21.58
N ARG A 205 -1.81 -24.05 -20.82
CA ARG A 205 -1.43 -24.26 -19.42
C ARG A 205 -2.62 -24.57 -18.52
N GLN A 206 -3.74 -23.83 -18.64
CA GLN A 206 -4.93 -24.07 -17.83
C GLN A 206 -5.54 -25.45 -18.10
N ASP A 207 -5.49 -25.91 -19.36
CA ASP A 207 -6.02 -27.23 -19.74
C ASP A 207 -5.13 -28.37 -19.24
N ALA A 208 -3.81 -28.26 -19.38
CA ALA A 208 -2.88 -29.34 -19.08
C ALA A 208 -2.34 -29.35 -17.65
N ALA A 209 -2.20 -28.16 -17.03
CA ALA A 209 -1.59 -27.96 -15.73
C ALA A 209 -2.36 -26.93 -14.88
N PRO A 210 -3.62 -27.19 -14.51
CA PRO A 210 -4.49 -26.25 -13.78
C PRO A 210 -3.89 -25.84 -12.42
N ASP A 211 -3.04 -26.67 -11.81
CA ASP A 211 -2.37 -26.41 -10.54
C ASP A 211 -1.06 -25.61 -10.70
N ALA A 212 -0.73 -25.17 -11.91
CA ALA A 212 0.44 -24.32 -12.12
C ALA A 212 0.30 -22.99 -11.38
N LEU A 213 1.42 -22.52 -10.81
CA LEU A 213 1.44 -21.24 -10.12
C LEU A 213 1.15 -20.09 -11.09
N TRP A 214 0.50 -19.06 -10.57
CA TRP A 214 0.18 -17.82 -11.27
C TRP A 214 1.10 -16.68 -10.81
N ASP A 215 1.42 -15.76 -11.72
CA ASP A 215 2.28 -14.60 -11.43
C ASP A 215 3.68 -14.96 -10.87
N VAL A 216 4.25 -16.01 -11.37
CA VAL A 216 5.63 -16.44 -11.11
C VAL A 216 6.37 -16.65 -12.43
N ALA A 217 7.67 -16.49 -12.44
CA ALA A 217 8.47 -16.84 -13.62
C ALA A 217 8.72 -18.36 -13.63
N TYR A 218 8.47 -18.98 -14.77
CA TYR A 218 8.79 -20.38 -15.02
C TYR A 218 10.00 -20.45 -15.96
N TYR A 219 11.11 -21.00 -15.47
CA TYR A 219 12.34 -21.08 -16.25
C TYR A 219 13.09 -22.38 -15.94
N ASN A 220 13.48 -23.12 -16.96
CA ASN A 220 14.20 -24.41 -16.85
C ASN A 220 13.57 -25.38 -15.84
N GLY A 221 12.23 -25.55 -15.90
CA GLY A 221 11.51 -26.48 -15.05
C GLY A 221 11.38 -26.06 -13.59
N ARG A 222 11.58 -24.77 -13.27
CA ARG A 222 11.50 -24.24 -11.89
C ARG A 222 10.70 -22.95 -11.84
N TYR A 223 10.14 -22.65 -10.68
CA TYR A 223 9.46 -21.40 -10.41
C TYR A 223 10.37 -20.39 -9.71
N TYR A 224 10.28 -19.13 -10.14
CA TYR A 224 11.01 -18.02 -9.54
C TYR A 224 10.07 -16.84 -9.30
N VAL A 225 10.33 -16.07 -8.24
CA VAL A 225 9.69 -14.78 -8.05
C VAL A 225 10.32 -13.79 -9.03
N TYR A 226 9.55 -13.26 -9.98
CA TYR A 226 10.06 -12.26 -10.94
C TYR A 226 9.99 -10.83 -10.41
N PHE A 227 9.19 -10.59 -9.37
CA PHE A 227 9.19 -9.32 -8.67
C PHE A 227 10.54 -9.04 -8.01
N GLY A 228 10.80 -7.76 -7.75
CA GLY A 228 12.06 -7.37 -7.14
C GLY A 228 12.30 -8.03 -5.79
N VAL A 229 13.53 -8.46 -5.58
CA VAL A 229 13.96 -9.26 -4.41
C VAL A 229 14.10 -8.47 -3.11
N ILE A 230 14.21 -7.14 -3.19
CA ILE A 230 14.54 -6.29 -2.04
C ILE A 230 13.51 -6.35 -0.91
N PRO A 231 12.19 -6.37 -1.14
CA PRO A 231 11.23 -6.52 -0.05
C PRO A 231 11.42 -7.83 0.73
N CYS A 232 11.74 -8.93 0.02
CA CYS A 232 12.07 -10.21 0.65
C CYS A 232 13.33 -10.11 1.52
N LEU A 233 14.42 -9.56 0.98
CA LEU A 233 15.72 -9.47 1.67
C LEU A 233 15.68 -8.57 2.91
N LEU A 234 14.85 -7.53 2.90
CA LEU A 234 14.81 -6.57 4.01
C LEU A 234 13.84 -6.94 5.12
N PHE A 235 12.80 -7.70 4.82
CA PHE A 235 11.75 -7.98 5.79
C PHE A 235 11.50 -9.48 6.00
N GLN A 236 11.17 -10.22 4.95
CA GLN A 236 10.79 -11.63 5.09
C GLN A 236 11.95 -12.50 5.54
N LEU A 237 13.07 -12.40 4.85
CA LEU A 237 14.25 -13.19 5.14
C LEU A 237 14.81 -12.97 6.56
N PRO A 238 15.05 -11.73 7.03
CA PRO A 238 15.53 -11.52 8.39
C PRO A 238 14.49 -11.89 9.44
N PHE A 239 13.20 -11.75 9.18
CA PHE A 239 12.17 -12.18 10.11
C PHE A 239 12.19 -13.67 10.31
N GLU A 240 12.16 -14.47 9.23
CA GLU A 240 12.20 -15.93 9.32
C GLU A 240 13.52 -16.43 9.91
N ALA A 241 14.64 -15.85 9.48
CA ALA A 241 15.96 -16.21 10.02
C ALA A 241 16.11 -15.98 11.53
N LEU A 242 15.47 -14.94 12.07
CA LEU A 242 15.57 -14.59 13.50
C LEU A 242 14.51 -15.29 14.36
N THR A 243 13.33 -15.51 13.83
CA THR A 243 12.19 -16.05 14.60
C THR A 243 11.91 -17.51 14.35
N GLY A 244 12.38 -18.06 13.23
CA GLY A 244 12.00 -19.40 12.75
C GLY A 244 10.55 -19.49 12.26
N ILE A 245 9.81 -18.36 12.25
CA ILE A 245 8.42 -18.33 11.81
C ILE A 245 8.39 -18.01 10.32
N ARG A 246 7.79 -18.90 9.53
CA ARG A 246 7.52 -18.68 8.12
C ARG A 246 6.40 -17.63 7.97
N ASP A 247 6.45 -16.89 6.89
CA ASP A 247 5.36 -16.05 6.42
C ASP A 247 5.01 -14.87 7.32
N LEU A 248 5.94 -13.92 7.39
CA LEU A 248 5.61 -12.59 7.90
C LEU A 248 4.45 -11.99 7.07
N PRO A 249 3.29 -11.68 7.70
CA PRO A 249 2.18 -11.07 6.97
C PRO A 249 2.63 -9.80 6.25
N PRO A 250 2.39 -9.67 4.92
CA PRO A 250 2.86 -8.52 4.13
C PRO A 250 2.35 -7.18 4.66
N SER A 251 1.19 -7.15 5.35
CA SER A 251 0.64 -5.95 5.96
C SER A 251 1.58 -5.31 6.98
N LEU A 252 2.35 -6.08 7.75
CA LEU A 252 3.23 -5.54 8.79
C LEU A 252 4.41 -4.74 8.20
N PRO A 253 5.23 -5.31 7.29
CA PRO A 253 6.29 -4.53 6.65
C PRO A 253 5.72 -3.39 5.80
N MET A 254 4.55 -3.56 5.17
CA MET A 254 3.92 -2.49 4.39
C MET A 254 3.47 -1.32 5.27
N ILE A 255 2.99 -1.55 6.49
CA ILE A 255 2.72 -0.47 7.46
C ILE A 255 4.02 0.29 7.78
N SER A 256 5.11 -0.42 8.04
CA SER A 256 6.40 0.22 8.35
C SER A 256 6.95 1.02 7.16
N LEU A 257 6.78 0.53 5.95
CA LEU A 257 7.13 1.24 4.71
C LEU A 257 6.24 2.47 4.48
N ALA A 258 4.96 2.39 4.78
CA ALA A 258 4.06 3.54 4.71
C ALA A 258 4.45 4.63 5.72
N TRP A 259 4.83 4.26 6.94
CA TRP A 259 5.38 5.21 7.91
C TRP A 259 6.67 5.86 7.40
N LEU A 260 7.59 5.05 6.88
CA LEU A 260 8.83 5.55 6.28
C LEU A 260 8.54 6.51 5.12
N TYR A 261 7.58 6.18 4.27
CA TYR A 261 7.12 7.04 3.18
C TYR A 261 6.58 8.38 3.69
N ILE A 262 5.69 8.36 4.68
CA ILE A 262 5.11 9.57 5.29
C ILE A 262 6.23 10.48 5.83
N PHE A 263 7.13 9.94 6.65
CA PHE A 263 8.27 10.72 7.18
C PHE A 263 9.19 11.23 6.07
N ALA A 264 9.40 10.44 5.01
CA ALA A 264 10.23 10.86 3.88
C ALA A 264 9.57 12.01 3.08
N VAL A 265 8.24 12.00 2.89
CA VAL A 265 7.50 13.10 2.25
C VAL A 265 7.67 14.39 3.04
N PHE A 266 7.43 14.36 4.36
CA PHE A 266 7.59 15.55 5.21
C PHE A 266 9.05 16.03 5.24
N GLY A 267 10.00 15.10 5.35
CA GLY A 267 11.43 15.41 5.30
C GLY A 267 11.87 16.03 3.98
N PHE A 268 11.39 15.48 2.86
CA PHE A 268 11.63 16.00 1.51
C PHE A 268 11.08 17.41 1.35
N ILE A 269 9.80 17.63 1.67
CA ILE A 269 9.16 18.94 1.54
C ILE A 269 9.85 19.97 2.42
N ARG A 270 10.20 19.62 3.66
CA ARG A 270 10.97 20.50 4.54
C ARG A 270 12.28 20.96 3.90
N GLN A 271 13.03 20.05 3.28
CA GLN A 271 14.29 20.41 2.63
C GLN A 271 14.08 21.19 1.33
N ALA A 272 13.03 20.86 0.58
CA ALA A 272 12.66 21.59 -0.63
C ALA A 272 12.25 23.05 -0.32
N VAL A 273 11.45 23.24 0.72
CA VAL A 273 11.03 24.57 1.20
C VAL A 273 12.25 25.40 1.60
N ARG A 274 13.17 24.85 2.39
CA ARG A 274 14.39 25.56 2.79
C ARG A 274 15.23 26.01 1.57
N ARG A 275 15.21 25.25 0.50
CA ARG A 275 16.06 25.49 -0.67
C ARG A 275 15.43 26.42 -1.69
N TRP A 276 14.16 26.19 -2.04
CA TRP A 276 13.52 26.83 -3.17
C TRP A 276 12.38 27.78 -2.79
N PHE A 277 11.78 27.57 -1.60
CA PHE A 277 10.61 28.32 -1.17
C PHE A 277 10.74 28.85 0.27
N PRO A 278 11.82 29.60 0.62
CA PRO A 278 12.10 29.97 2.01
C PRO A 278 10.97 30.82 2.66
N ASN A 279 10.17 31.50 1.83
CA ASN A 279 9.06 32.33 2.28
C ASN A 279 7.70 31.58 2.30
N ALA A 280 7.68 30.28 1.98
CA ALA A 280 6.42 29.52 2.04
C ALA A 280 5.88 29.50 3.45
N SER A 281 4.56 29.70 3.59
CA SER A 281 3.90 29.71 4.89
C SER A 281 3.86 28.32 5.54
N ALA A 282 3.78 28.27 6.86
CA ALA A 282 3.67 27.02 7.59
C ALA A 282 2.42 26.21 7.19
N ALA A 283 1.29 26.89 6.93
CA ALA A 283 0.07 26.25 6.44
C ALA A 283 0.28 25.60 5.08
N ALA A 284 0.91 26.32 4.12
CA ALA A 284 1.18 25.77 2.79
C ALA A 284 2.07 24.54 2.88
N CYS A 285 3.15 24.57 3.69
CA CYS A 285 4.04 23.44 3.88
C CYS A 285 3.34 22.22 4.47
N LEU A 286 2.53 22.41 5.54
CA LEU A 286 1.79 21.34 6.19
C LEU A 286 0.75 20.71 5.25
N LEU A 287 -0.03 21.54 4.55
CA LEU A 287 -1.06 21.07 3.62
C LEU A 287 -0.45 20.35 2.43
N THR A 288 0.66 20.87 1.88
CA THR A 288 1.37 20.18 0.79
C THR A 288 1.92 18.84 1.23
N ALA A 289 2.54 18.76 2.40
CA ALA A 289 3.07 17.50 2.92
C ALA A 289 1.97 16.48 3.24
N ALA A 290 0.91 16.92 3.93
CA ALA A 290 -0.23 16.07 4.23
C ALA A 290 -0.97 15.62 2.96
N GLY A 291 -1.18 16.54 2.01
CA GLY A 291 -1.81 16.25 0.72
C GLY A 291 -0.97 15.28 -0.12
N ALA A 292 0.36 15.48 -0.20
CA ALA A 292 1.25 14.58 -0.92
C ALA A 292 1.29 13.18 -0.28
N ALA A 293 1.35 13.09 1.05
CA ALA A 293 1.32 11.82 1.76
C ALA A 293 -0.01 11.08 1.59
N SER A 294 -1.14 11.79 1.70
CA SER A 294 -2.49 11.19 1.60
C SER A 294 -2.89 10.87 0.16
N GLY A 295 -2.52 11.73 -0.80
CA GLY A 295 -2.88 11.60 -2.20
C GLY A 295 -2.05 10.55 -2.97
N SER A 296 -1.02 9.98 -2.36
CA SER A 296 -0.09 9.02 -2.97
C SER A 296 -0.62 7.58 -3.07
N GLN A 297 -1.88 7.36 -2.72
CA GLN A 297 -2.54 6.04 -2.73
C GLN A 297 -1.94 4.99 -1.76
N ILE A 298 -1.09 5.40 -0.79
CA ILE A 298 -0.50 4.45 0.18
C ILE A 298 -1.56 3.67 0.96
N TYR A 299 -2.69 4.31 1.27
CA TYR A 299 -3.80 3.68 1.98
C TYR A 299 -4.47 2.61 1.12
N TYR A 300 -4.61 2.84 -0.19
CA TYR A 300 -5.09 1.82 -1.13
C TYR A 300 -4.14 0.63 -1.19
N LEU A 301 -2.82 0.88 -1.27
CA LEU A 301 -1.82 -0.19 -1.28
C LEU A 301 -1.87 -1.04 -0.01
N LEU A 302 -2.11 -0.41 1.14
CA LEU A 302 -2.24 -1.10 2.42
C LEU A 302 -3.50 -1.97 2.54
N HIS A 303 -4.58 -1.64 1.82
CA HIS A 303 -5.79 -2.48 1.77
C HIS A 303 -5.60 -3.76 0.95
N ARG A 304 -4.60 -3.81 0.09
CA ARG A 304 -4.33 -4.95 -0.81
C ARG A 304 -2.87 -5.37 -0.71
N PRO A 305 -2.44 -5.97 0.42
CA PRO A 305 -1.04 -6.31 0.65
C PRO A 305 -0.62 -7.56 -0.15
N SER A 306 -0.65 -7.46 -1.48
CA SER A 306 -0.13 -8.46 -2.39
C SER A 306 1.34 -8.19 -2.73
N VAL A 307 1.96 -9.09 -3.45
CA VAL A 307 3.35 -8.95 -3.94
C VAL A 307 3.53 -7.68 -4.80
N TYR A 308 2.48 -7.27 -5.52
CA TYR A 308 2.49 -6.07 -6.36
C TYR A 308 2.55 -4.79 -5.54
N GLU A 309 1.59 -4.64 -4.63
CA GLU A 309 1.45 -3.46 -3.79
C GLU A 309 2.63 -3.33 -2.83
N TYR A 310 3.14 -4.46 -2.35
CA TYR A 310 4.32 -4.48 -1.50
C TYR A 310 5.57 -3.98 -2.24
N ALA A 311 5.82 -4.48 -3.46
CA ALA A 311 6.93 -4.01 -4.29
C ALA A 311 6.79 -2.52 -4.66
N ILE A 312 5.57 -2.04 -4.98
CA ILE A 312 5.30 -0.64 -5.31
C ILE A 312 5.56 0.26 -4.11
N LEU A 313 5.00 -0.08 -2.95
CA LEU A 313 5.17 0.74 -1.73
C LEU A 313 6.62 0.78 -1.27
N SER A 314 7.35 -0.34 -1.37
CA SER A 314 8.79 -0.39 -1.08
C SER A 314 9.58 0.55 -2.00
N GLY A 315 9.33 0.47 -3.30
CA GLY A 315 9.96 1.34 -4.28
C GLY A 315 9.67 2.82 -4.02
N ALA A 316 8.40 3.17 -3.76
CA ALA A 316 7.98 4.55 -3.48
C ALA A 316 8.64 5.10 -2.20
N ALA A 317 8.67 4.30 -1.13
CA ALA A 317 9.32 4.69 0.13
C ALA A 317 10.82 4.95 -0.07
N PHE A 318 11.51 4.07 -0.79
CA PHE A 318 12.94 4.25 -1.06
C PHE A 318 13.23 5.41 -2.03
N VAL A 319 12.38 5.68 -3.03
CA VAL A 319 12.51 6.87 -3.88
C VAL A 319 12.44 8.14 -3.04
N LEU A 320 11.39 8.28 -2.23
CA LEU A 320 11.19 9.49 -1.40
C LEU A 320 12.31 9.64 -0.39
N LEU A 321 12.74 8.56 0.25
CA LEU A 321 13.85 8.57 1.18
C LEU A 321 15.16 8.99 0.50
N ALA A 322 15.44 8.48 -0.71
CA ALA A 322 16.59 8.86 -1.51
C ALA A 322 16.59 10.37 -1.83
N LEU A 323 15.49 10.87 -2.36
CA LEU A 323 15.34 12.29 -2.71
C LEU A 323 15.45 13.20 -1.49
N TRP A 324 14.88 12.82 -0.36
CA TRP A 324 15.04 13.53 0.91
C TRP A 324 16.49 13.60 1.32
N GLN A 325 17.21 12.47 1.33
CA GLN A 325 18.62 12.42 1.72
C GLN A 325 19.51 13.23 0.77
N TRP A 326 19.25 13.16 -0.53
CA TRP A 326 19.97 13.96 -1.51
C TRP A 326 19.77 15.47 -1.29
N LEU A 327 18.55 15.90 -0.96
CA LEU A 327 18.29 17.29 -0.58
C LEU A 327 18.98 17.66 0.73
N CYS A 328 19.06 16.76 1.71
CA CYS A 328 19.84 16.97 2.93
C CYS A 328 21.31 17.18 2.60
N ALA A 329 21.90 16.36 1.71
CA ALA A 329 23.27 16.53 1.26
C ALA A 329 23.49 17.88 0.57
N ALA A 330 22.57 18.27 -0.32
CA ALA A 330 22.65 19.52 -1.08
C ALA A 330 22.50 20.77 -0.21
N ASN A 331 21.74 20.69 0.88
CA ASN A 331 21.49 21.80 1.83
C ASN A 331 22.51 21.84 2.98
N THR A 332 23.36 20.82 3.11
CA THR A 332 24.37 20.77 4.19
C THR A 332 25.57 21.64 3.83
N PRO A 333 26.05 22.50 4.74
CA PRO A 333 27.24 23.31 4.54
C PRO A 333 28.48 22.44 4.29
N GLU A 334 29.39 22.92 3.44
CA GLU A 334 30.61 22.20 3.05
C GLU A 334 31.51 21.82 4.22
N THR A 335 31.49 22.59 5.30
CA THR A 335 32.21 22.33 6.53
C THR A 335 31.80 21.00 7.20
N LYS A 336 30.60 20.51 6.95
CA LYS A 336 30.07 19.26 7.50
C LYS A 336 30.24 18.09 6.53
N ARG A 337 31.45 17.85 6.08
CA ARG A 337 31.74 16.85 5.04
C ARG A 337 31.22 15.45 5.35
N LYS A 338 31.43 14.95 6.58
CA LYS A 338 30.96 13.60 6.98
C LYS A 338 29.46 13.46 6.82
N THR A 339 28.70 14.48 7.19
CA THR A 339 27.24 14.52 7.04
C THR A 339 26.81 14.48 5.57
N ILE A 340 27.52 15.22 4.70
CA ILE A 340 27.29 15.22 3.26
C ILE A 340 27.51 13.81 2.69
N LEU A 341 28.65 13.19 2.99
CA LEU A 341 29.00 11.85 2.52
C LEU A 341 27.98 10.81 2.97
N PHE A 342 27.52 10.88 4.23
CA PHE A 342 26.47 10.02 4.75
C PHE A 342 25.16 10.15 3.96
N HIS A 343 24.67 11.39 3.79
CA HIS A 343 23.42 11.62 3.06
C HIS A 343 23.51 11.22 1.58
N LEU A 344 24.66 11.43 0.93
CA LEU A 344 24.90 10.97 -0.43
C LEU A 344 24.87 9.43 -0.50
N ALA A 345 25.66 8.76 0.33
CA ALA A 345 25.75 7.30 0.31
C ALA A 345 24.39 6.65 0.66
N PHE A 346 23.75 7.12 1.73
CA PHE A 346 22.47 6.56 2.16
C PHE A 346 21.35 6.83 1.16
N GLY A 347 21.26 8.05 0.61
CA GLY A 347 20.28 8.37 -0.44
C GLY A 347 20.51 7.55 -1.70
N SER A 348 21.77 7.36 -2.12
CA SER A 348 22.09 6.55 -3.29
C SER A 348 21.88 5.06 -3.05
N LEU A 349 22.10 4.56 -1.83
CA LEU A 349 21.70 3.19 -1.44
C LEU A 349 20.21 3.01 -1.58
N CYS A 350 19.41 3.93 -1.02
CA CYS A 350 17.94 3.85 -1.14
C CYS A 350 17.50 3.86 -2.60
N MET A 351 18.05 4.74 -3.45
CA MET A 351 17.70 4.77 -4.87
C MET A 351 18.13 3.50 -5.62
N ALA A 352 19.27 2.92 -5.28
CA ALA A 352 19.72 1.67 -5.86
C ALA A 352 18.81 0.48 -5.48
N LEU A 353 18.35 0.44 -4.22
CA LEU A 353 17.39 -0.59 -3.76
C LEU A 353 16.06 -0.54 -4.52
N VAL A 354 15.68 0.62 -5.07
CA VAL A 354 14.48 0.75 -5.92
C VAL A 354 14.53 -0.19 -7.13
N ALA A 355 15.73 -0.39 -7.73
CA ALA A 355 15.88 -1.31 -8.86
C ALA A 355 15.48 -2.74 -8.52
N GLY A 356 15.72 -3.17 -7.28
CA GLY A 356 15.33 -4.47 -6.78
C GLY A 356 13.95 -4.50 -6.10
N CYS A 357 13.16 -3.42 -6.18
CA CYS A 357 11.74 -3.38 -5.86
C CYS A 357 10.90 -3.31 -7.13
N ARG A 358 11.06 -2.20 -7.88
CA ARG A 358 10.38 -1.90 -9.15
C ARG A 358 11.36 -1.15 -10.07
N PRO A 359 12.01 -1.83 -11.02
CA PRO A 359 13.07 -1.25 -11.85
C PRO A 359 12.69 0.05 -12.57
N GLN A 360 11.46 0.16 -13.05
CA GLN A 360 10.98 1.36 -13.74
C GLN A 360 10.96 2.61 -12.86
N MET A 361 10.86 2.47 -11.54
CA MET A 361 10.87 3.60 -10.61
C MET A 361 12.27 4.21 -10.43
N VAL A 362 13.33 3.57 -10.90
CA VAL A 362 14.68 4.15 -10.92
C VAL A 362 14.75 5.43 -11.77
N LEU A 363 13.81 5.62 -12.71
CA LEU A 363 13.69 6.86 -13.49
C LEU A 363 13.59 8.11 -12.61
N PHE A 364 13.07 8.01 -11.38
CA PHE A 364 13.10 9.12 -10.43
C PHE A 364 14.51 9.59 -10.04
N ALA A 365 15.55 8.79 -10.32
CA ALA A 365 16.95 9.22 -10.13
C ALA A 365 17.31 10.43 -10.99
N VAL A 366 16.58 10.72 -12.08
CA VAL A 366 16.76 11.92 -12.90
C VAL A 366 16.63 13.21 -12.07
N LEU A 367 15.86 13.17 -10.99
CA LEU A 367 15.71 14.30 -10.07
C LEU A 367 16.98 14.65 -9.28
N ALA A 368 18.00 13.79 -9.29
CA ALA A 368 19.34 14.13 -8.82
C ALA A 368 19.92 15.31 -9.61
N LEU A 369 19.62 15.45 -10.90
CA LEU A 369 20.14 16.50 -11.76
C LEU A 369 19.81 17.90 -11.20
N PRO A 370 18.54 18.31 -11.04
CA PRO A 370 18.23 19.65 -10.51
C PRO A 370 18.68 19.84 -9.06
N ILE A 371 18.73 18.76 -8.25
CA ILE A 371 19.20 18.84 -6.87
C ILE A 371 20.70 19.20 -6.81
N PHE A 372 21.50 18.54 -7.63
CA PHE A 372 22.95 18.62 -7.54
C PHE A 372 23.61 19.54 -8.56
N TRP A 373 22.89 19.98 -9.60
CA TRP A 373 23.41 20.85 -10.65
C TRP A 373 24.14 22.08 -10.14
N PRO A 374 23.58 22.89 -9.21
CA PRO A 374 24.24 24.11 -8.74
C PRO A 374 25.60 23.80 -8.08
N ARG A 375 25.66 22.76 -7.26
CA ARG A 375 26.84 22.41 -6.48
C ARG A 375 27.93 21.78 -7.34
N TYR A 376 27.60 20.80 -8.15
CA TYR A 376 28.59 19.98 -8.85
C TYR A 376 28.93 20.49 -10.23
N ILE A 377 28.00 21.10 -10.94
CA ILE A 377 28.20 21.61 -12.29
C ILE A 377 28.55 23.09 -12.27
N THR A 378 27.67 23.96 -11.72
CA THR A 378 27.86 25.41 -11.73
C THR A 378 29.08 25.81 -10.89
N GLN A 379 29.21 25.28 -9.68
CA GLN A 379 30.35 25.56 -8.79
C GLN A 379 31.59 24.70 -9.10
N LYS A 380 31.52 23.85 -10.15
CA LYS A 380 32.65 23.01 -10.61
C LYS A 380 33.26 22.10 -9.53
N ARG A 381 32.47 21.71 -8.51
CA ARG A 381 32.91 20.92 -7.37
C ARG A 381 33.48 19.55 -7.76
N LEU A 382 33.00 18.96 -8.85
CA LEU A 382 33.50 17.68 -9.38
C LEU A 382 35.02 17.68 -9.61
N ARG A 383 35.63 18.86 -9.87
CA ARG A 383 37.05 18.98 -10.14
C ARG A 383 37.92 19.03 -8.87
N SER A 384 37.31 19.01 -7.69
CA SER A 384 38.00 19.03 -6.41
C SER A 384 38.19 17.63 -5.82
N ARG A 385 39.23 17.43 -4.99
CA ARG A 385 39.41 16.17 -4.22
C ARG A 385 38.21 15.88 -3.31
N ALA A 386 37.58 16.92 -2.79
CA ALA A 386 36.35 16.76 -1.98
C ALA A 386 35.18 16.23 -2.83
N GLY A 387 35.01 16.79 -4.03
CA GLY A 387 33.98 16.34 -4.98
C GLY A 387 34.21 14.91 -5.47
N ALA A 388 35.43 14.48 -5.68
CA ALA A 388 35.74 13.09 -6.01
C ALA A 388 35.27 12.13 -4.90
N GLY A 389 35.49 12.45 -3.62
CA GLY A 389 34.98 11.66 -2.49
C GLY A 389 33.47 11.68 -2.36
N GLU A 390 32.82 12.80 -2.68
CA GLU A 390 31.37 12.92 -2.74
C GLU A 390 30.79 12.07 -3.89
N CYS A 391 31.42 12.05 -5.06
CA CYS A 391 31.05 11.16 -6.17
C CYS A 391 31.22 9.69 -5.81
N ALA A 392 32.31 9.32 -5.13
CA ALA A 392 32.52 7.95 -4.68
C ALA A 392 31.42 7.54 -3.69
N ALA A 393 31.05 8.40 -2.73
CA ALA A 393 29.97 8.14 -1.79
C ALA A 393 28.60 8.00 -2.49
N PHE A 394 28.38 8.73 -3.58
CA PHE A 394 27.16 8.61 -4.38
C PHE A 394 27.16 7.34 -5.23
N LEU A 395 28.25 6.99 -5.90
CA LEU A 395 28.28 5.89 -6.87
C LEU A 395 28.47 4.51 -6.23
N LEU A 396 29.27 4.40 -5.16
CA LEU A 396 29.63 3.11 -4.57
C LEU A 396 28.40 2.28 -4.16
N PRO A 397 27.40 2.81 -3.44
CA PRO A 397 26.20 2.02 -3.11
C PRO A 397 25.44 1.57 -4.35
N VAL A 398 25.38 2.41 -5.38
CA VAL A 398 24.70 2.06 -6.66
C VAL A 398 25.39 0.88 -7.33
N VAL A 399 26.71 0.93 -7.42
CA VAL A 399 27.52 -0.15 -8.05
C VAL A 399 27.35 -1.45 -7.28
N LEU A 400 27.45 -1.40 -5.93
CA LEU A 400 27.31 -2.60 -5.09
C LEU A 400 25.96 -3.28 -5.26
N VAL A 401 24.86 -2.50 -5.21
CA VAL A 401 23.51 -3.05 -5.39
C VAL A 401 23.31 -3.55 -6.82
N ALA A 402 23.79 -2.80 -7.82
CA ALA A 402 23.69 -3.22 -9.22
C ALA A 402 24.42 -4.56 -9.47
N VAL A 403 25.66 -4.70 -8.97
CA VAL A 403 26.41 -5.97 -9.07
C VAL A 403 25.67 -7.10 -8.37
N GLY A 404 25.10 -6.87 -7.18
CA GLY A 404 24.31 -7.89 -6.47
C GLY A 404 23.06 -8.33 -7.25
N LEU A 405 22.32 -7.37 -7.83
CA LEU A 405 21.14 -7.69 -8.64
C LEU A 405 21.51 -8.39 -9.96
N MET A 406 22.59 -7.97 -10.61
CA MET A 406 23.09 -8.59 -11.83
C MET A 406 23.56 -10.03 -11.58
N TRP A 407 24.24 -10.28 -10.46
CA TRP A 407 24.59 -11.62 -10.03
C TRP A 407 23.33 -12.47 -9.77
N TYR A 408 22.37 -11.95 -9.04
CA TYR A 408 21.11 -12.65 -8.73
C TYR A 408 20.33 -13.01 -10.01
N ASN A 409 20.28 -12.10 -10.98
CA ASN A 409 19.64 -12.36 -12.28
C ASN A 409 20.40 -13.43 -13.08
N ALA A 410 21.73 -13.32 -13.17
CA ALA A 410 22.55 -14.28 -13.88
C ALA A 410 22.45 -15.69 -13.29
N ALA A 411 22.39 -15.79 -11.96
CA ALA A 411 22.26 -17.06 -11.26
C ALA A 411 20.89 -17.75 -11.49
N ARG A 412 19.83 -16.97 -11.75
CA ARG A 412 18.48 -17.52 -12.00
C ARG A 412 18.21 -17.80 -13.48
N PHE A 413 18.56 -16.83 -14.33
CA PHE A 413 18.14 -16.80 -15.73
C PHE A 413 19.31 -16.86 -16.74
N GLY A 414 20.54 -17.02 -16.25
CA GLY A 414 21.74 -17.12 -17.09
C GLY A 414 22.21 -15.78 -17.69
N SER A 415 21.47 -14.66 -17.44
CA SER A 415 21.83 -13.33 -17.92
C SER A 415 21.72 -12.28 -16.82
N PRO A 416 22.73 -11.39 -16.63
CA PRO A 416 22.70 -10.35 -15.61
C PRO A 416 21.60 -9.30 -15.85
N PHE A 417 21.12 -9.16 -17.09
CA PHE A 417 20.11 -8.17 -17.49
C PHE A 417 18.70 -8.75 -17.64
N ASP A 418 18.54 -10.04 -17.38
CA ASP A 418 17.23 -10.70 -17.42
C ASP A 418 16.57 -10.69 -16.05
N PHE A 419 15.48 -9.94 -15.92
CA PHE A 419 14.70 -9.83 -14.69
C PHE A 419 13.59 -10.88 -14.60
N GLY A 420 13.47 -11.78 -15.55
CA GLY A 420 12.49 -12.86 -15.55
C GLY A 420 11.09 -12.46 -16.02
N ALA A 421 10.88 -11.24 -16.46
CA ALA A 421 9.56 -10.76 -16.88
C ALA A 421 9.00 -11.53 -18.09
N ASN A 422 9.88 -11.96 -19.01
CA ASN A 422 9.48 -12.73 -20.19
C ASN A 422 9.02 -14.16 -19.86
N TYR A 423 9.39 -14.68 -18.69
CA TYR A 423 9.05 -16.03 -18.24
C TYR A 423 7.84 -16.05 -17.31
N ASN A 424 7.15 -14.93 -17.16
CA ASN A 424 6.05 -14.81 -16.22
C ASN A 424 4.80 -15.54 -16.70
N LEU A 425 4.24 -16.39 -15.84
CA LEU A 425 3.00 -17.13 -16.07
C LEU A 425 1.80 -16.24 -15.76
N THR A 426 1.37 -15.46 -16.73
CA THR A 426 0.20 -14.56 -16.65
C THR A 426 -0.89 -14.94 -17.64
N SER A 427 -1.90 -14.07 -17.76
CA SER A 427 -2.93 -14.17 -18.81
C SER A 427 -2.43 -13.91 -20.22
N ASN A 428 -1.25 -13.29 -20.37
CA ASN A 428 -0.66 -12.99 -21.65
C ASN A 428 0.67 -13.74 -21.79
N ASP A 429 0.95 -14.25 -22.99
CA ASP A 429 2.25 -14.80 -23.30
C ASP A 429 3.27 -13.65 -23.46
N MET A 430 4.12 -13.48 -22.46
CA MET A 430 5.13 -12.41 -22.43
C MET A 430 6.37 -12.74 -23.27
N THR A 431 6.47 -13.95 -23.84
CA THR A 431 7.56 -14.33 -24.75
C THR A 431 7.32 -13.80 -26.15
N LEU A 432 6.09 -13.44 -26.47
CA LEU A 432 5.72 -12.88 -27.76
C LEU A 432 6.19 -11.43 -27.86
N SER A 433 6.80 -11.10 -28.99
CA SER A 433 7.19 -9.73 -29.31
C SER A 433 5.94 -8.84 -29.42
N LEU A 434 6.07 -7.54 -29.05
CA LEU A 434 5.01 -6.55 -29.24
C LEU A 434 4.48 -6.46 -30.67
N ILE A 435 5.28 -6.84 -31.67
CA ILE A 435 4.85 -6.94 -33.08
C ILE A 435 3.80 -8.04 -33.24
N HIS A 436 3.96 -9.18 -32.58
CA HIS A 436 2.97 -10.27 -32.63
C HIS A 436 1.68 -9.94 -31.85
N ILE A 437 1.76 -9.12 -30.84
CA ILE A 437 0.58 -8.65 -30.07
C ILE A 437 -0.22 -7.60 -30.87
N SER A 438 0.44 -6.79 -31.67
CA SER A 438 -0.18 -5.71 -32.47
C SER A 438 -0.72 -6.14 -33.83
N GLU A 439 -0.50 -7.37 -34.26
CA GLU A 439 -1.06 -7.95 -35.51
C GLU A 439 -2.11 -9.04 -35.24
N PRO A 440 -3.29 -8.73 -34.64
CA PRO A 440 -4.31 -9.75 -34.39
C PRO A 440 -5.09 -10.16 -35.68
N THR A 441 -4.69 -9.75 -36.88
CA THR A 441 -5.50 -9.83 -38.10
C THR A 441 -4.92 -10.69 -39.18
N ARG A 442 -3.90 -11.53 -38.97
CA ARG A 442 -3.58 -12.58 -39.93
C ARG A 442 -4.37 -13.85 -39.57
N PRO A 443 -5.42 -14.18 -40.33
CA PRO A 443 -6.04 -15.50 -40.22
C PRO A 443 -5.02 -16.55 -40.67
N TYR A 444 -4.77 -17.53 -39.85
CA TYR A 444 -4.07 -18.75 -40.19
C TYR A 444 -4.92 -19.60 -41.09
#